data_c3258a7aafe919700e6a47499be727fe
#
_entry.id   c3258a7aafe919700e6a47499be727fe
#
_cell.length_a   1.000
_cell.length_b   1.000
_cell.length_c   1.000
_cell.angle_alpha   90.00
_cell.angle_beta   90.00
_cell.angle_gamma   90.00
#
_symmetry.space_group_name_H-M   'P 1'
#
loop_
_entity.id
_entity.type
_entity.pdbx_description
1 polymer ?
#
loop_
_entity_poly.entity_id
_entity_poly.type
_entity_poly.pdbx_seq_one_letter_code
_entity_poly.pdbx_strand_id
1 'polypeptide(L)'
;MQVQLTNRQQHILRATVRHYIATAEPVGSKALLEEYGLGVSSATIRNVMGVLEKAGLLYQPHVSAGRVPSDSGYRIYVDQLITHNESLEKEVEAALQGGLKWGDWSLESLLQGATQILATLSGCVSLITMPQNNASVLRHLQLVQIETGQIMLIVVTDGYETHSTLIDLPRAEEGNKPDVEVVDRELQIVSNFLNSQLRGKSLMELAALDWSQLDQEFQRYGEYLKISLVELTRRNCSPTTTQIMVRGVSEVLRQPEFSQIQQVQTIIQLLEEKQEQLWPLIFDETELEQIDKPQITIRIGSENTLEPIRTCTLISSTYHKDSIPVGSVGVLGPTRLNYENAIALVSAAAEYLSEAISS
;
A
#
# COMPACT_ATOMS: atom_id res chain seq x y z
N MET A 1 21.79 -2.91 -18.71
CA MET A 1 22.15 -2.63 -20.12
C MET A 1 20.92 -2.01 -20.79
N GLN A 2 20.90 -0.71 -21.09
CA GLN A 2 19.76 -0.10 -21.79
C GLN A 2 19.75 -0.61 -23.24
N VAL A 3 18.74 -1.37 -23.60
CA VAL A 3 18.52 -1.82 -24.99
C VAL A 3 18.00 -0.62 -25.78
N GLN A 4 18.85 -0.01 -26.60
CA GLN A 4 18.41 1.05 -27.51
C GLN A 4 17.67 0.43 -28.70
N LEU A 5 16.38 0.69 -28.79
CA LEU A 5 15.54 0.25 -29.88
C LEU A 5 15.45 1.32 -30.97
N THR A 6 15.49 0.92 -32.25
CA THR A 6 15.16 1.80 -33.36
C THR A 6 13.66 2.16 -33.35
N ASN A 7 13.27 3.29 -33.95
CA ASN A 7 11.85 3.71 -34.03
C ASN A 7 10.95 2.59 -34.56
N ARG A 8 11.41 1.82 -35.55
CA ARG A 8 10.64 0.70 -36.12
C ARG A 8 10.47 -0.43 -35.12
N GLN A 9 11.50 -0.76 -34.33
CA GLN A 9 11.43 -1.78 -33.28
C GLN A 9 10.49 -1.35 -32.16
N GLN A 10 10.53 -0.07 -31.76
CA GLN A 10 9.62 0.49 -30.77
C GLN A 10 8.16 0.41 -31.23
N HIS A 11 7.86 0.79 -32.48
CA HIS A 11 6.50 0.71 -33.03
C HIS A 11 5.97 -0.72 -33.04
N ILE A 12 6.80 -1.69 -33.52
CA ILE A 12 6.40 -3.09 -33.56
C ILE A 12 6.27 -3.70 -32.16
N LEU A 13 7.14 -3.38 -31.23
CA LEU A 13 7.01 -3.82 -29.83
C LEU A 13 5.74 -3.26 -29.22
N ARG A 14 5.48 -1.95 -29.33
CA ARG A 14 4.26 -1.30 -28.86
C ARG A 14 3.01 -1.97 -29.42
N ALA A 15 2.94 -2.19 -30.72
CA ALA A 15 1.81 -2.83 -31.37
C ALA A 15 1.63 -4.29 -30.89
N THR A 16 2.74 -5.03 -30.72
CA THR A 16 2.71 -6.40 -30.19
C THR A 16 2.17 -6.45 -28.78
N VAL A 17 2.65 -5.57 -27.89
CA VAL A 17 2.19 -5.51 -26.49
C VAL A 17 0.71 -5.14 -26.43
N ARG A 18 0.28 -4.10 -27.14
CA ARG A 18 -1.14 -3.66 -27.15
C ARG A 18 -2.07 -4.75 -27.68
N HIS A 19 -1.69 -5.41 -28.77
CA HIS A 19 -2.49 -6.50 -29.32
C HIS A 19 -2.60 -7.67 -28.33
N TYR A 20 -1.49 -8.06 -27.69
CA TYR A 20 -1.50 -9.14 -26.71
C TYR A 20 -2.30 -8.79 -25.46
N ILE A 21 -2.23 -7.56 -24.98
CA ILE A 21 -3.08 -7.08 -23.87
C ILE A 21 -4.56 -7.23 -24.21
N ALA A 22 -4.95 -6.88 -25.44
CA ALA A 22 -6.34 -6.93 -25.86
C ALA A 22 -6.88 -8.36 -26.12
N THR A 23 -6.04 -9.26 -26.64
CA THR A 23 -6.50 -10.57 -27.12
C THR A 23 -6.11 -11.76 -26.26
N ALA A 24 -5.06 -11.63 -25.44
CA ALA A 24 -4.38 -12.73 -24.76
C ALA A 24 -3.85 -13.84 -25.69
N GLU A 25 -3.78 -13.59 -27.00
CA GLU A 25 -3.34 -14.57 -27.99
C GLU A 25 -1.96 -14.23 -28.55
N PRO A 26 -1.07 -15.22 -28.80
CA PRO A 26 0.23 -14.98 -29.38
C PRO A 26 0.14 -14.22 -30.72
N VAL A 27 0.87 -13.12 -30.84
CA VAL A 27 0.70 -12.11 -31.90
C VAL A 27 1.42 -12.52 -33.19
N GLY A 28 0.68 -12.62 -34.29
CA GLY A 28 1.20 -12.88 -35.62
C GLY A 28 1.51 -11.60 -36.41
N SER A 29 2.53 -11.65 -37.26
CA SER A 29 2.90 -10.49 -38.12
C SER A 29 1.80 -10.03 -39.08
N LYS A 30 0.84 -10.89 -39.45
CA LYS A 30 -0.32 -10.53 -40.25
C LYS A 30 -1.33 -9.69 -39.45
N ALA A 31 -1.66 -10.09 -38.22
CA ALA A 31 -2.55 -9.35 -37.32
C ALA A 31 -2.05 -7.92 -37.11
N LEU A 32 -0.75 -7.77 -36.86
CA LEU A 32 -0.15 -6.43 -36.69
C LEU A 32 -0.23 -5.59 -37.98
N LEU A 33 -0.12 -6.20 -39.15
CA LEU A 33 -0.23 -5.48 -40.42
C LEU A 33 -1.65 -4.97 -40.63
N GLU A 34 -2.66 -5.80 -40.34
CA GLU A 34 -4.07 -5.50 -40.55
C GLU A 34 -4.61 -4.46 -39.58
N GLU A 35 -4.23 -4.55 -38.30
CA GLU A 35 -4.83 -3.70 -37.28
C GLU A 35 -4.09 -2.36 -37.05
N TYR A 36 -2.77 -2.35 -37.22
CA TYR A 36 -1.95 -1.19 -36.75
C TYR A 36 -1.39 -0.35 -37.91
N GLY A 37 -1.63 -0.71 -39.16
CA GLY A 37 -1.25 0.12 -40.33
C GLY A 37 0.22 0.52 -40.36
N LEU A 38 1.14 -0.37 -39.96
CA LEU A 38 2.57 -0.07 -39.69
C LEU A 38 3.39 0.36 -40.92
N GLY A 39 2.79 0.44 -42.11
CA GLY A 39 3.44 0.91 -43.33
C GLY A 39 4.59 0.03 -43.83
N VAL A 40 4.68 -1.22 -43.37
CA VAL A 40 5.73 -2.19 -43.73
C VAL A 40 5.13 -3.56 -44.02
N SER A 41 5.84 -4.41 -44.77
CA SER A 41 5.33 -5.74 -45.09
C SER A 41 5.29 -6.70 -43.89
N SER A 42 4.41 -7.70 -43.90
CA SER A 42 4.34 -8.74 -42.88
C SER A 42 5.69 -9.49 -42.69
N ALA A 43 6.47 -9.65 -43.80
CA ALA A 43 7.81 -10.21 -43.74
C ALA A 43 8.80 -9.32 -42.92
N THR A 44 8.70 -7.99 -43.13
CA THR A 44 9.49 -7.03 -42.34
C THR A 44 9.12 -7.06 -40.86
N ILE A 45 7.81 -7.09 -40.54
CA ILE A 45 7.33 -7.21 -39.17
C ILE A 45 7.88 -8.48 -38.53
N ARG A 46 7.78 -9.63 -39.23
CA ARG A 46 8.29 -10.91 -38.73
C ARG A 46 9.79 -10.86 -38.44
N ASN A 47 10.59 -10.23 -39.29
CA ASN A 47 12.03 -10.10 -39.11
C ASN A 47 12.33 -9.25 -37.86
N VAL A 48 11.63 -8.13 -37.67
CA VAL A 48 11.80 -7.27 -36.50
C VAL A 48 11.36 -7.98 -35.22
N MET A 49 10.24 -8.71 -35.25
CA MET A 49 9.83 -9.55 -34.10
C MET A 49 10.91 -10.58 -33.74
N GLY A 50 11.58 -11.19 -34.74
CA GLY A 50 12.71 -12.08 -34.51
C GLY A 50 13.94 -11.40 -33.90
N VAL A 51 14.18 -10.12 -34.22
CA VAL A 51 15.22 -9.33 -33.57
C VAL A 51 14.85 -9.02 -32.13
N LEU A 52 13.60 -8.61 -31.85
CA LEU A 52 13.08 -8.37 -30.51
C LEU A 52 13.10 -9.64 -29.66
N GLU A 53 12.84 -10.80 -30.26
CA GLU A 53 12.95 -12.09 -29.58
C GLU A 53 14.39 -12.42 -29.20
N LYS A 54 15.34 -12.21 -30.09
CA LYS A 54 16.79 -12.38 -29.79
C LYS A 54 17.27 -11.42 -28.70
N ALA A 55 16.65 -10.24 -28.59
CA ALA A 55 16.89 -9.28 -27.53
C ALA A 55 16.19 -9.63 -26.19
N GLY A 56 15.41 -10.73 -26.14
CA GLY A 56 14.70 -11.16 -24.96
C GLY A 56 13.43 -10.37 -24.64
N LEU A 57 12.95 -9.53 -25.56
CA LEU A 57 11.76 -8.69 -25.36
C LEU A 57 10.45 -9.37 -25.77
N LEU A 58 10.56 -10.35 -26.64
CA LEU A 58 9.48 -11.23 -27.08
C LEU A 58 9.94 -12.68 -26.92
N TYR A 59 8.98 -13.60 -26.81
CA TYR A 59 9.27 -15.03 -26.92
C TYR A 59 8.19 -15.74 -27.73
N GLN A 60 8.49 -16.93 -28.20
CA GLN A 60 7.58 -17.78 -28.94
C GLN A 60 7.16 -18.97 -28.09
N PRO A 61 5.89 -19.10 -27.66
CA PRO A 61 5.46 -20.20 -26.80
C PRO A 61 5.57 -21.58 -27.48
N HIS A 62 5.31 -21.65 -28.80
CA HIS A 62 5.39 -22.88 -29.61
C HIS A 62 5.90 -22.58 -30.99
N VAL A 63 6.49 -23.55 -31.70
CA VAL A 63 7.14 -23.39 -33.01
C VAL A 63 6.26 -22.73 -34.08
N SER A 64 4.94 -22.93 -34.02
CA SER A 64 3.97 -22.32 -34.96
C SER A 64 3.23 -21.12 -34.38
N ALA A 65 3.47 -20.76 -33.13
CA ALA A 65 2.77 -19.63 -32.49
C ALA A 65 3.32 -18.28 -32.95
N GLY A 66 2.51 -17.21 -32.74
CA GLY A 66 3.00 -15.85 -32.77
C GLY A 66 4.05 -15.55 -31.72
N ARG A 67 4.20 -14.27 -31.37
CA ARG A 67 5.10 -13.82 -30.33
C ARG A 67 4.30 -13.26 -29.15
N VAL A 68 4.85 -13.47 -27.94
CA VAL A 68 4.29 -12.98 -26.69
C VAL A 68 5.32 -12.05 -26.04
N PRO A 69 4.93 -10.91 -25.46
CA PRO A 69 5.85 -10.07 -24.72
C PRO A 69 6.43 -10.79 -23.50
N SER A 70 7.73 -10.62 -23.25
CA SER A 70 8.39 -11.03 -22.02
C SER A 70 8.24 -9.94 -20.94
N ASP A 71 8.61 -10.24 -19.68
CA ASP A 71 8.66 -9.22 -18.61
C ASP A 71 9.54 -8.03 -19.02
N SER A 72 10.69 -8.28 -19.65
CA SER A 72 11.57 -7.24 -20.17
C SER A 72 10.92 -6.45 -21.33
N GLY A 73 10.10 -7.10 -22.14
CA GLY A 73 9.33 -6.44 -23.19
C GLY A 73 8.27 -5.50 -22.62
N TYR A 74 7.55 -5.93 -21.58
CA TYR A 74 6.62 -5.06 -20.86
C TYR A 74 7.35 -3.92 -20.14
N ARG A 75 8.52 -4.16 -19.54
CA ARG A 75 9.31 -3.11 -18.88
C ARG A 75 9.69 -2.00 -19.87
N ILE A 76 10.22 -2.33 -21.04
CA ILE A 76 10.53 -1.34 -22.08
C ILE A 76 9.26 -0.63 -22.56
N TYR A 77 8.14 -1.35 -22.71
CA TYR A 77 6.87 -0.74 -23.05
C TYR A 77 6.44 0.31 -22.04
N VAL A 78 6.50 -0.01 -20.75
CA VAL A 78 6.13 0.89 -19.66
C VAL A 78 7.08 2.10 -19.57
N ASP A 79 8.39 1.88 -19.63
CA ASP A 79 9.37 2.94 -19.40
C ASP A 79 9.51 3.91 -20.58
N GLN A 80 9.29 3.45 -21.83
CA GLN A 80 9.63 4.22 -23.00
C GLN A 80 8.50 4.43 -23.99
N LEU A 81 7.45 3.62 -23.96
CA LEU A 81 6.47 3.57 -25.03
C LEU A 81 5.05 3.95 -24.61
N ILE A 82 4.76 4.03 -23.31
CA ILE A 82 3.46 4.48 -22.79
C ILE A 82 3.33 6.00 -22.96
N THR A 83 2.11 6.43 -23.27
CA THR A 83 1.70 7.84 -23.27
C THR A 83 0.75 8.08 -22.10
N HIS A 84 1.01 9.08 -21.28
CA HIS A 84 0.09 9.49 -20.24
C HIS A 84 -1.25 9.89 -20.81
N ASN A 85 -2.33 9.46 -20.17
CA ASN A 85 -3.70 9.74 -20.59
C ASN A 85 -4.42 10.57 -19.51
N GLU A 86 -4.21 11.88 -19.55
CA GLU A 86 -4.82 12.84 -18.61
C GLU A 86 -6.37 12.80 -18.62
N SER A 87 -6.99 12.38 -19.72
CA SER A 87 -8.46 12.30 -19.80
C SER A 87 -8.99 11.17 -18.90
N LEU A 88 -8.25 10.07 -18.82
CA LEU A 88 -8.61 8.93 -17.99
C LEU A 88 -8.43 9.24 -16.49
N GLU A 89 -7.39 9.96 -16.13
CA GLU A 89 -7.19 10.41 -14.74
C GLU A 89 -8.38 11.23 -14.25
N LYS A 90 -8.87 12.16 -15.05
CA LYS A 90 -10.07 12.97 -14.75
C LYS A 90 -11.36 12.16 -14.64
N GLU A 91 -11.53 11.12 -15.47
CA GLU A 91 -12.68 10.21 -15.39
C GLU A 91 -12.65 9.42 -14.07
N VAL A 92 -11.48 8.95 -13.66
CA VAL A 92 -11.29 8.22 -12.41
C VAL A 92 -11.55 9.12 -11.21
N GLU A 93 -11.00 10.32 -11.22
CA GLU A 93 -11.22 11.32 -10.18
C GLU A 93 -12.71 11.63 -10.04
N ALA A 94 -13.41 11.86 -11.16
CA ALA A 94 -14.86 12.07 -11.15
C ALA A 94 -15.64 10.87 -10.60
N ALA A 95 -15.20 9.64 -10.88
CA ALA A 95 -15.81 8.42 -10.36
C ALA A 95 -15.60 8.29 -8.84
N LEU A 96 -14.41 8.62 -8.34
CA LEU A 96 -14.10 8.63 -6.92
C LEU A 96 -14.91 9.71 -6.18
N GLN A 97 -14.92 10.95 -6.69
CA GLN A 97 -15.69 12.05 -6.11
C GLN A 97 -17.21 11.80 -6.15
N GLY A 98 -17.71 11.20 -7.23
CA GLY A 98 -19.13 10.85 -7.38
C GLY A 98 -19.60 9.68 -6.51
N GLY A 99 -18.73 8.72 -6.27
CA GLY A 99 -19.01 7.51 -5.48
C GLY A 99 -18.80 7.68 -3.97
N LEU A 100 -17.98 8.64 -3.56
CA LEU A 100 -17.55 8.84 -2.18
C LEU A 100 -17.91 10.27 -1.74
N LYS A 101 -19.05 10.44 -1.06
CA LYS A 101 -19.44 11.75 -0.51
C LYS A 101 -18.76 11.98 0.84
N TRP A 102 -17.91 13.01 0.92
CA TRP A 102 -17.31 13.49 2.15
C TRP A 102 -18.38 13.99 3.14
N GLY A 103 -18.22 13.67 4.42
CA GLY A 103 -18.99 14.19 5.52
C GLY A 103 -19.79 13.17 6.33
N ASP A 104 -20.16 12.03 5.73
CA ASP A 104 -20.97 11.00 6.40
C ASP A 104 -20.24 9.65 6.61
N TRP A 105 -18.98 9.52 6.19
CA TRP A 105 -18.28 8.25 6.14
C TRP A 105 -17.09 8.20 7.11
N SER A 106 -16.92 7.06 7.77
CA SER A 106 -15.67 6.78 8.46
C SER A 106 -14.52 6.62 7.45
N LEU A 107 -13.28 6.90 7.86
CA LEU A 107 -12.08 6.70 7.03
C LEU A 107 -12.05 5.29 6.42
N GLU A 108 -12.39 4.28 7.21
CA GLU A 108 -12.44 2.88 6.75
C GLU A 108 -13.45 2.70 5.61
N SER A 109 -14.63 3.28 5.71
CA SER A 109 -15.65 3.22 4.65
C SER A 109 -15.22 3.92 3.37
N LEU A 110 -14.48 5.04 3.50
CA LEU A 110 -13.88 5.75 2.37
C LEU A 110 -12.88 4.85 1.64
N LEU A 111 -11.93 4.26 2.36
CA LEU A 111 -10.91 3.39 1.79
C LEU A 111 -11.52 2.13 1.17
N GLN A 112 -12.55 1.53 1.81
CA GLN A 112 -13.29 0.40 1.25
C GLN A 112 -13.98 0.77 -0.07
N GLY A 113 -14.62 1.93 -0.12
CA GLY A 113 -15.27 2.44 -1.34
C GLY A 113 -14.27 2.71 -2.46
N ALA A 114 -13.14 3.36 -2.16
CA ALA A 114 -12.05 3.60 -3.11
C ALA A 114 -11.49 2.28 -3.65
N THR A 115 -11.24 1.30 -2.77
CA THR A 115 -10.75 -0.03 -3.17
C THR A 115 -11.73 -0.72 -4.13
N GLN A 116 -13.04 -0.62 -3.87
CA GLN A 116 -14.08 -1.20 -4.73
C GLN A 116 -14.15 -0.53 -6.10
N ILE A 117 -14.07 0.80 -6.16
CA ILE A 117 -14.07 1.56 -7.42
C ILE A 117 -12.85 1.19 -8.27
N LEU A 118 -11.66 1.16 -7.66
CA LEU A 118 -10.43 0.77 -8.34
C LEU A 118 -10.49 -0.65 -8.89
N ALA A 119 -10.99 -1.61 -8.11
CA ALA A 119 -11.14 -2.99 -8.56
C ALA A 119 -12.07 -3.09 -9.77
N THR A 120 -13.18 -2.35 -9.74
CA THR A 120 -14.17 -2.35 -10.84
C THR A 120 -13.61 -1.72 -12.10
N LEU A 121 -12.90 -0.59 -12.00
CA LEU A 121 -12.36 0.13 -13.16
C LEU A 121 -11.11 -0.53 -13.74
N SER A 122 -10.27 -1.14 -12.91
CA SER A 122 -9.05 -1.81 -13.35
C SER A 122 -9.30 -3.24 -13.85
N GLY A 123 -10.36 -3.90 -13.38
CA GLY A 123 -10.57 -5.34 -13.56
C GLY A 123 -9.48 -6.21 -12.88
N CYS A 124 -8.80 -5.65 -11.88
CA CYS A 124 -7.69 -6.24 -11.15
C CYS A 124 -7.99 -6.32 -9.65
N VAL A 125 -7.13 -7.01 -8.89
CA VAL A 125 -7.15 -6.89 -7.42
C VAL A 125 -6.68 -5.49 -7.06
N SER A 126 -7.50 -4.77 -6.31
CA SER A 126 -7.15 -3.48 -5.74
C SER A 126 -6.71 -3.65 -4.29
N LEU A 127 -5.68 -2.93 -3.92
CA LEU A 127 -5.01 -2.97 -2.62
C LEU A 127 -4.91 -1.55 -2.09
N ILE A 128 -5.49 -1.27 -0.92
CA ILE A 128 -5.28 0.01 -0.22
C ILE A 128 -4.87 -0.30 1.22
N THR A 129 -3.75 0.25 1.65
CA THR A 129 -3.31 0.12 3.04
C THR A 129 -4.07 1.10 3.92
N MET A 130 -4.34 0.73 5.17
CA MET A 130 -4.76 1.71 6.17
C MET A 130 -3.64 2.73 6.40
N PRO A 131 -3.97 4.02 6.63
CA PRO A 131 -2.94 5.01 6.96
C PRO A 131 -2.16 4.59 8.18
N GLN A 132 -0.82 4.61 8.05
CA GLN A 132 0.04 4.46 9.22
C GLN A 132 0.18 5.80 9.92
N ASN A 133 -0.25 5.85 11.15
CA ASN A 133 -0.06 7.01 12.01
C ASN A 133 1.33 6.96 12.67
N ASN A 134 2.42 6.84 11.90
CA ASN A 134 3.78 6.96 12.45
C ASN A 134 4.03 8.34 13.08
N ALA A 135 3.19 9.30 12.77
CA ALA A 135 3.18 10.65 13.32
C ALA A 135 1.99 10.90 14.27
N SER A 136 1.35 9.85 14.79
CA SER A 136 0.26 10.06 15.77
C SER A 136 0.75 10.89 16.95
N VAL A 137 0.20 12.09 17.05
CA VAL A 137 0.56 13.06 18.08
C VAL A 137 -0.35 12.84 19.27
N LEU A 138 0.24 12.78 20.47
CA LEU A 138 -0.53 12.64 21.69
C LEU A 138 -1.40 13.87 21.92
N ARG A 139 -2.71 13.68 21.98
CA ARG A 139 -3.68 14.71 22.34
C ARG A 139 -4.01 14.68 23.81
N HIS A 140 -4.21 13.50 24.35
CA HIS A 140 -4.56 13.30 25.76
C HIS A 140 -4.13 11.92 26.24
N LEU A 141 -3.68 11.86 27.51
CA LEU A 141 -3.33 10.63 28.20
C LEU A 141 -4.03 10.65 29.58
N GLN A 142 -4.60 9.51 29.96
CA GLN A 142 -5.24 9.35 31.25
C GLN A 142 -4.90 8.00 31.88
N LEU A 143 -4.65 8.01 33.17
CA LEU A 143 -4.48 6.83 34.01
C LEU A 143 -5.72 6.67 34.89
N VAL A 144 -6.29 5.46 34.89
CA VAL A 144 -7.50 5.12 35.65
C VAL A 144 -7.24 3.85 36.44
N GLN A 145 -7.55 3.86 37.72
CA GLN A 145 -7.50 2.64 38.54
C GLN A 145 -8.70 1.76 38.17
N ILE A 146 -8.45 0.49 37.82
CA ILE A 146 -9.49 -0.49 37.51
C ILE A 146 -9.71 -1.38 38.72
N GLU A 147 -8.63 -1.90 39.29
CA GLU A 147 -8.62 -2.71 40.50
C GLU A 147 -7.42 -2.37 41.39
N THR A 148 -7.40 -2.88 42.63
CA THR A 148 -6.23 -2.70 43.51
C THR A 148 -4.98 -3.34 42.87
N GLY A 149 -4.01 -2.50 42.49
CA GLY A 149 -2.78 -2.93 41.82
C GLY A 149 -2.90 -3.03 40.31
N GLN A 150 -4.05 -2.64 39.70
CA GLN A 150 -4.21 -2.55 38.24
C GLN A 150 -4.67 -1.17 37.81
N ILE A 151 -3.93 -0.57 36.91
CA ILE A 151 -4.29 0.70 36.26
C ILE A 151 -4.44 0.51 34.76
N MET A 152 -5.33 1.27 34.19
CA MET A 152 -5.50 1.37 32.73
C MET A 152 -4.87 2.67 32.26
N LEU A 153 -3.94 2.57 31.32
CA LEU A 153 -3.42 3.70 30.57
C LEU A 153 -4.29 3.87 29.32
N ILE A 154 -4.87 5.05 29.16
CA ILE A 154 -5.66 5.44 27.99
C ILE A 154 -4.90 6.55 27.26
N VAL A 155 -4.65 6.38 25.98
CA VAL A 155 -3.96 7.33 25.12
C VAL A 155 -4.90 7.71 23.97
N VAL A 156 -5.11 9.00 23.76
CA VAL A 156 -5.89 9.56 22.65
C VAL A 156 -4.96 10.36 21.75
N THR A 157 -4.97 10.04 20.46
CA THR A 157 -4.14 10.70 19.45
C THR A 157 -4.92 11.82 18.72
N ASP A 158 -4.24 12.58 17.89
CA ASP A 158 -4.82 13.63 17.05
C ASP A 158 -5.82 13.11 16.02
N GLY A 159 -5.65 11.85 15.57
CA GLY A 159 -6.63 11.12 14.75
C GLY A 159 -7.85 10.62 15.50
N TYR A 160 -8.02 11.00 16.79
CA TYR A 160 -9.06 10.48 17.70
C TYR A 160 -9.03 8.96 17.91
N GLU A 161 -7.92 8.32 17.58
CA GLU A 161 -7.71 6.92 17.92
C GLU A 161 -7.47 6.81 19.42
N THR A 162 -8.09 5.82 20.03
CA THR A 162 -7.93 5.55 21.47
C THR A 162 -7.24 4.22 21.64
N HIS A 163 -6.08 4.26 22.28
CA HIS A 163 -5.32 3.07 22.67
C HIS A 163 -5.40 2.90 24.17
N SER A 164 -5.62 1.68 24.64
CA SER A 164 -5.62 1.38 26.06
C SER A 164 -4.78 0.14 26.36
N THR A 165 -4.12 0.16 27.51
CA THR A 165 -3.37 -0.98 28.03
C THR A 165 -3.50 -1.09 29.53
N LEU A 166 -3.57 -2.32 30.04
CA LEU A 166 -3.56 -2.61 31.47
C LEU A 166 -2.12 -2.69 31.95
N ILE A 167 -1.85 -2.08 33.09
CA ILE A 167 -0.56 -2.05 33.77
C ILE A 167 -0.77 -2.66 35.16
N ASP A 168 -0.04 -3.74 35.45
CA ASP A 168 -0.01 -4.32 36.78
C ASP A 168 1.05 -3.60 37.60
N LEU A 169 0.62 -2.97 38.69
CA LEU A 169 1.51 -2.38 39.70
C LEU A 169 1.94 -3.44 40.70
N PRO A 170 3.15 -3.34 41.30
CA PRO A 170 3.56 -4.25 42.35
C PRO A 170 2.57 -4.15 43.52
N ARG A 171 2.12 -5.31 43.98
CA ARG A 171 1.24 -5.37 45.16
C ARG A 171 1.97 -4.79 46.37
N ALA A 172 1.34 -3.82 47.02
CA ALA A 172 1.81 -3.37 48.31
C ALA A 172 1.83 -4.56 49.29
N GLU A 173 2.89 -4.61 50.15
CA GLU A 173 3.00 -5.66 51.16
C GLU A 173 1.73 -5.76 52.00
N GLU A 174 1.35 -6.99 52.39
CA GLU A 174 0.15 -7.29 53.16
C GLU A 174 0.16 -6.44 54.48
N GLY A 175 -0.64 -5.39 54.47
CA GLY A 175 -0.80 -4.49 55.63
C GLY A 175 -0.99 -3.03 55.30
N ASN A 176 -0.67 -2.58 54.13
CA ASN A 176 -0.80 -1.18 53.73
C ASN A 176 -1.53 -1.07 52.37
N LYS A 177 -2.84 -1.43 52.34
CA LYS A 177 -3.67 -1.14 51.15
C LYS A 177 -3.83 0.37 51.06
N PRO A 178 -3.27 1.02 50.03
CA PRO A 178 -3.50 2.45 49.84
C PRO A 178 -5.00 2.69 49.63
N ASP A 179 -5.50 3.77 50.19
CA ASP A 179 -6.88 4.21 49.99
C ASP A 179 -7.12 4.50 48.52
N VAL A 180 -8.20 3.99 47.94
CA VAL A 180 -8.55 4.16 46.51
C VAL A 180 -8.56 5.64 46.13
N GLU A 181 -9.06 6.52 46.99
CA GLU A 181 -9.08 7.97 46.74
C GLU A 181 -7.68 8.59 46.68
N VAL A 182 -6.72 8.04 47.42
CA VAL A 182 -5.33 8.49 47.38
C VAL A 182 -4.67 8.07 46.07
N VAL A 183 -4.87 6.83 45.63
CA VAL A 183 -4.32 6.31 44.40
C VAL A 183 -4.90 7.08 43.21
N ASP A 184 -6.19 7.33 43.17
CA ASP A 184 -6.82 8.09 42.10
C ASP A 184 -6.25 9.50 41.96
N ARG A 185 -6.00 10.16 43.12
CA ARG A 185 -5.39 11.50 43.12
C ARG A 185 -3.94 11.47 42.61
N GLU A 186 -3.17 10.48 42.97
CA GLU A 186 -1.80 10.28 42.50
C GLU A 186 -1.80 10.01 40.98
N LEU A 187 -2.66 9.15 40.49
CA LEU A 187 -2.79 8.87 39.06
C LEU A 187 -3.22 10.10 38.23
N GLN A 188 -4.06 10.96 38.82
CA GLN A 188 -4.44 12.22 38.20
C GLN A 188 -3.24 13.18 38.11
N ILE A 189 -2.42 13.29 39.16
CA ILE A 189 -1.21 14.12 39.14
C ILE A 189 -0.23 13.63 38.09
N VAL A 190 0.02 12.31 38.03
CA VAL A 190 0.90 11.70 37.02
C VAL A 190 0.34 11.91 35.61
N SER A 191 -0.97 11.74 35.40
CA SER A 191 -1.62 12.00 34.11
C SER A 191 -1.45 13.46 33.68
N ASN A 192 -1.65 14.42 34.57
CA ASN A 192 -1.46 15.84 34.28
C ASN A 192 0.00 16.17 33.95
N PHE A 193 0.95 15.60 34.67
CA PHE A 193 2.38 15.74 34.39
C PHE A 193 2.69 15.21 32.96
N LEU A 194 2.28 13.98 32.67
CA LEU A 194 2.51 13.37 31.36
C LEU A 194 1.87 14.18 30.23
N ASN A 195 0.64 14.64 30.39
CA ASN A 195 -0.01 15.51 29.42
C ASN A 195 0.76 16.82 29.20
N SER A 196 1.33 17.42 30.26
CA SER A 196 2.11 18.65 30.12
C SER A 196 3.40 18.47 29.33
N GLN A 197 4.03 17.30 29.43
CA GLN A 197 5.30 16.98 28.77
C GLN A 197 5.13 16.42 27.37
N LEU A 198 4.03 15.73 27.10
CA LEU A 198 3.85 14.86 25.95
C LEU A 198 2.81 15.35 24.94
N ARG A 199 1.91 16.26 25.33
CA ARG A 199 0.90 16.81 24.42
C ARG A 199 1.57 17.49 23.24
N GLY A 200 1.18 17.07 22.04
CA GLY A 200 1.77 17.58 20.79
C GLY A 200 3.06 16.87 20.37
N LYS A 201 3.51 15.84 21.10
CA LYS A 201 4.64 15.01 20.71
C LYS A 201 4.19 13.69 20.09
N SER A 202 5.01 13.11 19.24
CA SER A 202 4.72 11.82 18.63
C SER A 202 4.79 10.69 19.68
N LEU A 203 4.08 9.59 19.45
CA LEU A 203 4.17 8.41 20.32
C LEU A 203 5.61 7.87 20.42
N MET A 204 6.44 8.07 19.40
CA MET A 204 7.85 7.67 19.43
C MET A 204 8.68 8.51 20.42
N GLU A 205 8.35 9.78 20.60
CA GLU A 205 9.03 10.67 21.57
C GLU A 205 8.68 10.33 23.01
N LEU A 206 7.60 9.52 23.24
CA LEU A 206 7.26 9.00 24.56
C LEU A 206 8.38 8.11 25.14
N ALA A 207 9.07 7.36 24.31
CA ALA A 207 10.16 6.49 24.73
C ALA A 207 11.40 7.27 25.21
N ALA A 208 11.55 8.53 24.76
CA ALA A 208 12.68 9.41 25.07
C ALA A 208 12.41 10.36 26.24
N LEU A 209 11.27 10.20 26.93
CA LEU A 209 10.91 11.06 28.06
C LEU A 209 11.93 10.97 29.20
N ASP A 210 12.31 12.13 29.75
CA ASP A 210 13.13 12.21 30.95
C ASP A 210 12.26 12.03 32.22
N TRP A 211 12.17 10.80 32.69
CA TRP A 211 11.43 10.42 33.89
C TRP A 211 12.04 10.94 35.20
N SER A 212 13.24 11.49 35.16
CA SER A 212 13.91 12.03 36.36
C SER A 212 13.25 13.31 36.91
N GLN A 213 12.42 13.95 36.09
CA GLN A 213 11.66 15.16 36.48
C GLN A 213 10.39 14.83 37.28
N LEU A 214 10.01 13.56 37.38
CA LEU A 214 8.94 13.13 38.27
C LEU A 214 9.43 13.19 39.73
N ASP A 215 8.61 13.79 40.61
CA ASP A 215 8.86 13.81 42.04
C ASP A 215 9.07 12.38 42.58
N GLN A 216 9.93 12.24 43.59
CA GLN A 216 10.30 10.92 44.16
C GLN A 216 9.11 10.08 44.59
N GLU A 217 8.01 10.71 45.00
CA GLU A 217 6.77 10.01 45.39
C GLU A 217 6.10 9.30 44.22
N PHE A 218 6.29 9.80 42.98
CA PHE A 218 5.67 9.23 41.78
C PHE A 218 6.60 8.35 40.95
N GLN A 219 7.88 8.25 41.32
CA GLN A 219 8.88 7.44 40.63
C GLN A 219 8.46 5.96 40.54
N ARG A 220 7.70 5.48 41.53
CA ARG A 220 7.15 4.10 41.48
C ARG A 220 6.27 3.82 40.28
N TYR A 221 5.60 4.82 39.72
CA TYR A 221 4.80 4.68 38.49
C TYR A 221 5.66 4.81 37.22
N GLY A 222 6.78 5.53 37.31
CA GLY A 222 7.62 5.90 36.18
C GLY A 222 8.16 4.70 35.42
N GLU A 223 8.67 3.68 36.11
CA GLU A 223 9.22 2.48 35.44
C GLU A 223 8.13 1.66 34.71
N TYR A 224 6.98 1.46 35.37
CA TYR A 224 5.85 0.70 34.78
C TYR A 224 5.23 1.45 33.61
N LEU A 225 5.06 2.76 33.75
CA LEU A 225 4.56 3.61 32.68
C LEU A 225 5.52 3.65 31.50
N LYS A 226 6.82 3.76 31.75
CA LYS A 226 7.85 3.72 30.71
C LYS A 226 7.79 2.43 29.92
N ILE A 227 7.75 1.28 30.59
CA ILE A 227 7.65 -0.03 29.92
C ILE A 227 6.35 -0.11 29.10
N SER A 228 5.23 0.30 29.68
CA SER A 228 3.93 0.23 29.01
C SER A 228 3.79 1.20 27.86
N LEU A 229 4.36 2.41 27.96
CA LEU A 229 4.40 3.36 26.85
C LEU A 229 5.33 2.88 25.73
N VAL A 230 6.49 2.32 26.07
CA VAL A 230 7.38 1.70 25.07
C VAL A 230 6.69 0.52 24.38
N GLU A 231 5.96 -0.31 25.15
CA GLU A 231 5.21 -1.43 24.58
C GLU A 231 4.04 -0.95 23.71
N LEU A 232 3.31 0.09 24.10
CA LEU A 232 2.31 0.74 23.27
C LEU A 232 2.92 1.31 21.98
N THR A 233 4.05 2.01 22.10
CA THR A 233 4.77 2.52 20.93
C THR A 233 5.19 1.38 20.03
N ARG A 234 5.75 0.30 20.60
CA ARG A 234 6.13 -0.88 19.85
C ARG A 234 4.95 -1.57 19.18
N ARG A 235 3.81 -1.68 19.84
CA ARG A 235 2.57 -2.24 19.25
C ARG A 235 2.01 -1.34 18.16
N ASN A 236 2.09 -0.03 18.30
CA ASN A 236 1.63 0.93 17.30
C ASN A 236 2.66 1.14 16.17
N CYS A 237 3.95 0.94 16.44
CA CYS A 237 5.02 0.94 15.43
C CYS A 237 5.34 -0.48 14.91
N SER A 238 4.90 -1.54 15.60
CA SER A 238 4.87 -2.86 15.00
C SER A 238 3.75 -2.88 13.97
N PRO A 239 3.94 -3.46 12.81
CA PRO A 239 2.88 -3.65 11.81
C PRO A 239 1.85 -4.69 12.28
N THR A 240 1.28 -4.48 13.49
CA THR A 240 0.27 -5.36 14.09
C THR A 240 -1.12 -4.98 13.64
N THR A 241 -1.32 -4.84 12.45
CA THR A 241 -2.47 -4.83 11.56
C THR A 241 -2.19 -3.83 10.45
N THR A 242 -1.17 -4.10 9.67
CA THR A 242 -1.12 -3.58 8.31
C THR A 242 -2.35 -4.16 7.58
N GLN A 243 -3.50 -3.60 7.88
CA GLN A 243 -4.70 -3.99 7.15
C GLN A 243 -4.58 -3.44 5.74
N ILE A 244 -4.35 -4.35 4.83
CA ILE A 244 -4.50 -4.07 3.41
C ILE A 244 -5.93 -4.39 3.04
N MET A 245 -6.69 -3.39 2.64
CA MET A 245 -8.01 -3.60 2.08
C MET A 245 -7.86 -4.20 0.69
N VAL A 246 -8.49 -5.35 0.47
CA VAL A 246 -8.40 -6.11 -0.78
C VAL A 246 -9.77 -6.22 -1.41
N ARG A 247 -9.91 -5.89 -2.70
CA ARG A 247 -11.12 -6.09 -3.51
C ARG A 247 -10.74 -6.55 -4.92
N GLY A 248 -11.70 -7.11 -5.64
CA GLY A 248 -11.52 -7.49 -7.04
C GLY A 248 -10.83 -8.84 -7.27
N VAL A 249 -10.65 -9.67 -6.25
CA VAL A 249 -10.08 -11.02 -6.42
C VAL A 249 -10.88 -11.83 -7.44
N SER A 250 -12.21 -11.76 -7.41
CA SER A 250 -13.09 -12.44 -8.36
C SER A 250 -12.90 -12.00 -9.82
N GLU A 251 -12.54 -10.74 -10.05
CA GLU A 251 -12.32 -10.20 -11.40
C GLU A 251 -11.04 -10.78 -12.03
N VAL A 252 -9.97 -10.84 -11.23
CA VAL A 252 -8.69 -11.42 -11.69
C VAL A 252 -8.82 -12.92 -11.96
N LEU A 253 -9.58 -13.64 -11.17
CA LEU A 253 -9.78 -15.08 -11.36
C LEU A 253 -10.48 -15.47 -12.66
N ARG A 254 -11.17 -14.53 -13.31
CA ARG A 254 -11.77 -14.73 -14.64
C ARG A 254 -10.75 -14.66 -15.77
N GLN A 255 -9.55 -14.24 -15.51
CA GLN A 255 -8.49 -14.07 -16.50
C GLN A 255 -7.85 -15.43 -16.84
N PRO A 256 -7.52 -15.71 -18.12
CA PRO A 256 -6.99 -17.01 -18.54
C PRO A 256 -5.67 -17.40 -17.87
N GLU A 257 -4.89 -16.44 -17.40
CA GLU A 257 -3.62 -16.67 -16.70
C GLU A 257 -3.82 -17.38 -15.35
N PHE A 258 -4.99 -17.20 -14.72
CA PHE A 258 -5.33 -17.78 -13.43
C PHE A 258 -6.14 -19.07 -13.54
N SER A 259 -5.93 -19.85 -14.61
CA SER A 259 -6.60 -21.14 -14.83
C SER A 259 -6.09 -22.27 -13.91
N GLN A 260 -4.91 -22.13 -13.31
CA GLN A 260 -4.33 -23.12 -12.42
C GLN A 260 -4.77 -22.88 -10.96
N ILE A 261 -5.55 -23.83 -10.42
CA ILE A 261 -6.11 -23.73 -9.06
C ILE A 261 -5.05 -23.51 -7.99
N GLN A 262 -3.90 -24.18 -8.08
CA GLN A 262 -2.81 -24.03 -7.10
C GLN A 262 -2.25 -22.60 -7.07
N GLN A 263 -2.05 -21.98 -8.20
CA GLN A 263 -1.59 -20.59 -8.30
C GLN A 263 -2.60 -19.64 -7.68
N VAL A 264 -3.87 -19.82 -8.00
CA VAL A 264 -4.98 -19.04 -7.42
C VAL A 264 -5.02 -19.16 -5.91
N GLN A 265 -4.94 -20.38 -5.37
CA GLN A 265 -4.93 -20.60 -3.92
C GLN A 265 -3.76 -19.89 -3.24
N THR A 266 -2.57 -19.94 -3.85
CA THR A 266 -1.38 -19.27 -3.29
C THR A 266 -1.51 -17.75 -3.28
N ILE A 267 -2.12 -17.18 -4.33
CA ILE A 267 -2.39 -15.73 -4.38
C ILE A 267 -3.44 -15.34 -3.33
N ILE A 268 -4.54 -16.09 -3.22
CA ILE A 268 -5.57 -15.83 -2.20
C ILE A 268 -4.96 -15.90 -0.81
N GLN A 269 -4.17 -16.95 -0.53
CA GLN A 269 -3.50 -17.09 0.76
C GLN A 269 -2.57 -15.91 1.06
N LEU A 270 -1.84 -15.39 0.07
CA LEU A 270 -1.01 -14.20 0.22
C LEU A 270 -1.86 -12.97 0.57
N LEU A 271 -2.99 -12.78 -0.11
CA LEU A 271 -3.87 -11.62 0.06
C LEU A 271 -4.66 -11.63 1.38
N GLU A 272 -5.01 -12.82 1.90
CA GLU A 272 -5.83 -12.98 3.10
C GLU A 272 -5.01 -13.23 4.37
N GLU A 273 -4.01 -14.13 4.30
CA GLU A 273 -3.31 -14.62 5.47
C GLU A 273 -1.89 -14.05 5.64
N LYS A 274 -1.26 -13.55 4.56
CA LYS A 274 0.15 -13.14 4.55
C LYS A 274 0.34 -11.69 4.07
N GLN A 275 -0.59 -10.82 4.43
CA GLN A 275 -0.56 -9.40 4.03
C GLN A 275 0.73 -8.68 4.48
N GLU A 276 1.33 -9.10 5.58
CA GLU A 276 2.62 -8.60 6.06
C GLU A 276 3.77 -8.74 5.05
N GLN A 277 3.70 -9.77 4.16
CA GLN A 277 4.69 -9.96 3.10
C GLN A 277 4.47 -9.01 1.92
N LEU A 278 3.21 -8.58 1.69
CA LEU A 278 2.88 -7.62 0.64
C LEU A 278 3.25 -6.19 1.03
N TRP A 279 3.23 -5.89 2.33
CA TRP A 279 3.45 -4.54 2.84
C TRP A 279 4.71 -3.88 2.28
N PRO A 280 5.94 -4.46 2.39
CA PRO A 280 7.16 -3.84 1.90
C PRO A 280 7.22 -3.71 0.36
N LEU A 281 6.31 -4.37 -0.37
CA LEU A 281 6.20 -4.24 -1.82
C LEU A 281 5.29 -3.09 -2.24
N ILE A 282 4.31 -2.75 -1.40
CA ILE A 282 3.31 -1.72 -1.68
C ILE A 282 3.74 -0.40 -1.07
N PHE A 283 4.33 -0.43 0.12
CA PHE A 283 4.77 0.74 0.87
C PHE A 283 6.26 0.60 1.21
N ASP A 284 7.10 1.34 0.52
CA ASP A 284 8.56 1.33 0.73
C ASP A 284 8.95 2.55 1.56
N GLU A 285 9.33 2.33 2.82
CA GLU A 285 9.75 3.38 3.74
C GLU A 285 11.08 4.05 3.32
N THR A 286 11.88 3.40 2.49
CA THR A 286 13.16 3.95 2.04
C THR A 286 13.03 5.01 0.94
N GLU A 287 11.89 5.10 0.28
CA GLU A 287 11.59 6.11 -0.73
C GLU A 287 11.08 7.44 -0.12
N LEU A 288 10.98 7.54 1.22
CA LEU A 288 10.43 8.69 1.95
C LEU A 288 11.24 10.00 1.84
N GLU A 289 12.44 9.95 1.28
CA GLU A 289 13.32 11.14 1.19
C GLU A 289 13.08 12.04 -0.05
N GLN A 290 12.15 11.68 -0.97
CA GLN A 290 11.87 12.46 -2.18
C GLN A 290 10.42 13.00 -2.17
N ILE A 291 10.26 14.23 -1.69
CA ILE A 291 9.01 14.82 -1.17
C ILE A 291 8.04 15.40 -2.23
N ASP A 292 8.30 15.40 -3.54
CA ASP A 292 7.54 16.32 -4.41
C ASP A 292 6.47 15.72 -5.34
N LYS A 293 6.30 14.40 -5.44
CA LYS A 293 5.19 13.80 -6.24
C LYS A 293 4.88 12.38 -5.80
N PRO A 294 3.61 11.93 -5.92
CA PRO A 294 3.28 10.52 -5.71
C PRO A 294 4.11 9.65 -6.67
N GLN A 295 5.02 8.88 -6.12
CA GLN A 295 5.91 8.04 -6.91
C GLN A 295 5.19 6.73 -7.23
N ILE A 296 4.98 6.47 -8.53
CA ILE A 296 4.37 5.22 -8.99
C ILE A 296 5.45 4.17 -9.11
N THR A 297 5.31 3.09 -8.37
CA THR A 297 6.16 1.91 -8.45
C THR A 297 5.48 0.83 -9.27
N ILE A 298 6.18 0.27 -10.25
CA ILE A 298 5.66 -0.78 -11.13
C ILE A 298 6.62 -1.97 -11.08
N ARG A 299 6.12 -3.13 -10.69
CA ARG A 299 6.86 -4.40 -10.63
C ARG A 299 6.21 -5.43 -11.54
N ILE A 300 6.92 -5.86 -12.56
CA ILE A 300 6.40 -6.71 -13.64
C ILE A 300 6.97 -8.12 -13.51
N GLY A 301 6.10 -9.12 -13.41
CA GLY A 301 6.50 -10.52 -13.48
C GLY A 301 7.61 -10.88 -12.50
N SER A 302 8.75 -11.29 -13.01
CA SER A 302 9.93 -11.72 -12.25
C SER A 302 10.59 -10.63 -11.40
N GLU A 303 10.23 -9.37 -11.57
CA GLU A 303 10.66 -8.25 -10.69
C GLU A 303 10.04 -8.34 -9.29
N ASN A 304 8.91 -9.05 -9.18
CA ASN A 304 8.30 -9.32 -7.88
C ASN A 304 9.15 -10.31 -7.08
N THR A 305 9.51 -9.94 -5.86
CA THR A 305 10.31 -10.78 -4.95
C THR A 305 9.52 -11.98 -4.42
N LEU A 306 8.20 -11.83 -4.25
CA LEU A 306 7.32 -12.89 -3.78
C LEU A 306 6.93 -13.84 -4.91
N GLU A 307 7.23 -15.12 -4.74
CA GLU A 307 6.96 -16.17 -5.73
C GLU A 307 5.48 -16.22 -6.18
N PRO A 308 4.47 -16.11 -5.31
CA PRO A 308 3.06 -16.18 -5.70
C PRO A 308 2.63 -15.15 -6.74
N ILE A 309 3.28 -13.99 -6.79
CA ILE A 309 2.94 -12.89 -7.68
C ILE A 309 3.96 -12.65 -8.81
N ARG A 310 4.88 -13.59 -9.04
CA ARG A 310 5.85 -13.50 -10.15
C ARG A 310 5.24 -13.60 -11.54
N THR A 311 3.99 -14.01 -11.65
CA THR A 311 3.22 -14.02 -12.90
C THR A 311 2.29 -12.82 -13.01
N CYS A 312 2.38 -11.90 -12.04
CA CYS A 312 1.54 -10.72 -11.93
C CYS A 312 2.36 -9.44 -12.12
N THR A 313 1.65 -8.36 -12.39
CA THR A 313 2.18 -6.99 -12.25
C THR A 313 1.53 -6.34 -11.04
N LEU A 314 2.37 -5.73 -10.20
CA LEU A 314 1.96 -4.87 -9.10
C LEU A 314 2.29 -3.42 -9.46
N ILE A 315 1.27 -2.56 -9.44
CA ILE A 315 1.41 -1.11 -9.60
C ILE A 315 0.94 -0.47 -8.31
N SER A 316 1.75 0.37 -7.69
CA SER A 316 1.42 1.04 -6.43
C SER A 316 1.88 2.49 -6.43
N SER A 317 1.23 3.31 -5.63
CA SER A 317 1.60 4.70 -5.35
C SER A 317 1.28 5.03 -3.90
N THR A 318 2.08 5.89 -3.29
CA THR A 318 1.86 6.35 -1.92
C THR A 318 0.85 7.49 -1.90
N TYR A 319 0.01 7.53 -0.87
CA TYR A 319 -0.83 8.66 -0.56
C TYR A 319 -0.37 9.33 0.75
N HIS A 320 -0.58 10.64 0.85
CA HIS A 320 0.06 11.50 1.83
C HIS A 320 -0.98 12.22 2.71
N LYS A 321 -0.59 12.54 3.94
CA LYS A 321 -1.27 13.50 4.79
C LYS A 321 -0.28 14.63 5.09
N ASP A 322 -0.61 15.87 4.72
CA ASP A 322 0.27 17.04 4.95
C ASP A 322 1.72 16.80 4.46
N SER A 323 1.88 16.21 3.26
CA SER A 323 3.16 15.84 2.64
C SER A 323 3.91 14.68 3.32
N ILE A 324 3.33 14.04 4.33
CA ILE A 324 3.88 12.84 4.97
C ILE A 324 3.22 11.61 4.33
N PRO A 325 3.97 10.63 3.79
CA PRO A 325 3.41 9.40 3.28
C PRO A 325 2.82 8.59 4.43
N VAL A 326 1.52 8.29 4.34
CA VAL A 326 0.79 7.58 5.39
C VAL A 326 0.28 6.22 4.96
N GLY A 327 0.27 5.95 3.65
CA GLY A 327 -0.16 4.66 3.14
C GLY A 327 0.02 4.55 1.64
N SER A 328 -0.47 3.47 1.07
CA SER A 328 -0.32 3.16 -0.35
C SER A 328 -1.59 2.61 -0.96
N VAL A 329 -1.78 2.89 -2.23
CA VAL A 329 -2.82 2.34 -3.09
C VAL A 329 -2.17 1.59 -4.23
N GLY A 330 -2.72 0.45 -4.61
CA GLY A 330 -2.17 -0.33 -5.71
C GLY A 330 -3.17 -1.25 -6.37
N VAL A 331 -2.75 -1.79 -7.52
CA VAL A 331 -3.47 -2.83 -8.25
C VAL A 331 -2.52 -3.99 -8.57
N LEU A 332 -3.04 -5.21 -8.42
CA LEU A 332 -2.35 -6.45 -8.76
C LEU A 332 -3.16 -7.18 -9.82
N GLY A 333 -2.54 -7.44 -10.96
CA GLY A 333 -3.18 -8.15 -12.08
C GLY A 333 -2.18 -8.99 -12.88
N PRO A 334 -2.59 -9.65 -13.96
CA PRO A 334 -1.68 -10.41 -14.83
C PRO A 334 -0.66 -9.49 -15.49
N THR A 335 0.48 -10.04 -15.95
CA THR A 335 1.50 -9.24 -16.65
C THR A 335 1.00 -8.55 -17.91
N ARG A 336 -0.06 -9.05 -18.54
CA ARG A 336 -0.72 -8.41 -19.69
C ARG A 336 -1.77 -7.36 -19.32
N LEU A 337 -1.65 -6.74 -18.21
CA LEU A 337 -2.55 -5.69 -17.73
C LEU A 337 -2.50 -4.44 -18.67
N ASN A 338 -3.60 -3.69 -18.74
CA ASN A 338 -3.59 -2.39 -19.41
C ASN A 338 -2.85 -1.37 -18.55
N TYR A 339 -1.56 -1.23 -18.79
CA TYR A 339 -0.67 -0.38 -18.02
C TYR A 339 -1.09 1.09 -18.02
N GLU A 340 -1.49 1.62 -19.18
CA GLU A 340 -1.91 3.03 -19.33
C GLU A 340 -3.10 3.32 -18.39
N ASN A 341 -4.07 2.42 -18.38
CA ASN A 341 -5.26 2.53 -17.52
C ASN A 341 -4.91 2.34 -16.04
N ALA A 342 -4.15 1.30 -15.71
CA ALA A 342 -3.83 0.97 -14.33
C ALA A 342 -2.95 2.03 -13.65
N ILE A 343 -2.00 2.62 -14.37
CA ILE A 343 -1.17 3.73 -13.89
C ILE A 343 -2.05 4.95 -13.59
N ALA A 344 -2.92 5.36 -14.53
CA ALA A 344 -3.82 6.49 -14.34
C ALA A 344 -4.76 6.28 -13.14
N LEU A 345 -5.31 5.06 -12.99
CA LEU A 345 -6.18 4.70 -11.87
C LEU A 345 -5.47 4.81 -10.51
N VAL A 346 -4.25 4.27 -10.41
CA VAL A 346 -3.47 4.28 -9.17
C VAL A 346 -3.01 5.69 -8.83
N SER A 347 -2.59 6.49 -9.83
CA SER A 347 -2.20 7.89 -9.65
C SER A 347 -3.36 8.73 -9.11
N ALA A 348 -4.49 8.72 -9.83
CA ALA A 348 -5.68 9.50 -9.44
C ALA A 348 -6.21 9.08 -8.05
N ALA A 349 -6.16 7.79 -7.72
CA ALA A 349 -6.59 7.32 -6.41
C ALA A 349 -5.64 7.77 -5.29
N ALA A 350 -4.32 7.77 -5.52
CA ALA A 350 -3.35 8.25 -4.54
C ALA A 350 -3.52 9.75 -4.27
N GLU A 351 -3.75 10.57 -5.32
CA GLU A 351 -4.03 11.99 -5.20
C GLU A 351 -5.33 12.24 -4.45
N TYR A 352 -6.42 11.58 -4.85
CA TYR A 352 -7.72 11.69 -4.20
C TYR A 352 -7.65 11.33 -2.71
N LEU A 353 -6.99 10.22 -2.34
CA LEU A 353 -6.84 9.82 -0.95
C LEU A 353 -5.99 10.81 -0.15
N SER A 354 -4.96 11.39 -0.77
CA SER A 354 -4.11 12.41 -0.13
C SER A 354 -4.90 13.68 0.20
N GLU A 355 -5.69 14.18 -0.74
CA GLU A 355 -6.58 15.32 -0.51
C GLU A 355 -7.60 15.00 0.57
N ALA A 356 -8.13 13.81 0.47
CA ALA A 356 -9.14 13.29 1.33
C ALA A 356 -8.73 13.21 2.81
N ILE A 357 -7.54 12.79 3.10
CA ILE A 357 -7.04 12.58 4.45
C ILE A 357 -6.46 13.87 5.05
N SER A 358 -6.09 14.84 4.20
CA SER A 358 -5.57 16.15 4.61
C SER A 358 -6.66 17.17 4.89
N SER A 359 -7.91 16.93 4.45
CA SER A 359 -9.09 17.78 4.68
C SER A 359 -9.72 17.52 6.03
#